data_ea6272e6a196ffc945535008faabff33
#
_entry.id   ea6272e6a196ffc945535008faabff33
#
_cell.length_a   1.000
_cell.length_b   1.000
_cell.length_c   1.000
_cell.angle_alpha   90.00
_cell.angle_beta   90.00
_cell.angle_gamma   90.00
#
_symmetry.space_group_name_H-M   'P 1'
#
loop_
_entity.id
_entity.type
_entity.pdbx_description
1 polymer ?
#
loop_
_entity_poly.entity_id
_entity_poly.type
_entity_poly.pdbx_seq_one_letter_code
_entity_poly.pdbx_strand_id
1 'polypeptide(L)'
;SGKRENDQTGKYGGSGGGAVGNASRGNELQTSSASGGFGNQGGTSTDSSPGGGGGAGSVGGNGSRDNSTIKGNGGNGKEYTITGTNVYYAGGGGAGKGDTSNNHKNDHGIGGLGGGGNGWDNITYITSYDLNGTPHSGGGGGGGSQNTDNVNGGAGGSGVVIIRYLAKTLTQDIDT
;
A
#
# COMPACT_ATOMS: atom_id res chain seq x y z
N SER A 1 22.82 23.74 0.35
CA SER A 1 21.91 22.68 -0.12
C SER A 1 20.47 23.14 0.16
N GLY A 2 19.78 23.60 -0.89
CA GLY A 2 18.39 24.04 -0.77
C GLY A 2 17.51 22.84 -0.45
N LYS A 3 16.71 22.92 0.61
CA LYS A 3 15.59 22.02 0.79
C LYS A 3 14.68 22.15 -0.43
N ARG A 4 14.39 21.07 -1.10
CA ARG A 4 13.33 21.09 -2.10
C ARG A 4 12.04 21.30 -1.35
N GLU A 5 11.22 22.26 -1.77
CA GLU A 5 9.94 22.60 -1.12
C GLU A 5 8.94 21.43 -1.05
N ASN A 6 9.30 20.27 -1.61
CA ASN A 6 8.45 19.09 -1.77
C ASN A 6 8.89 17.86 -0.95
N ASP A 7 9.81 18.01 0.00
CA ASP A 7 10.18 16.92 0.89
C ASP A 7 9.01 16.63 1.84
N GLN A 8 8.27 15.56 1.58
CA GLN A 8 7.13 15.18 2.41
C GLN A 8 7.42 13.92 3.21
N THR A 9 7.33 14.06 4.53
CA THR A 9 7.36 12.93 5.44
C THR A 9 6.13 12.06 5.24
N GLY A 10 6.33 10.76 5.15
CA GLY A 10 5.24 9.78 5.13
C GLY A 10 4.37 9.94 6.38
N LYS A 11 3.05 9.84 6.22
CA LYS A 11 2.13 9.96 7.34
C LYS A 11 2.12 8.69 8.19
N TYR A 12 1.94 8.87 9.50
CA TYR A 12 1.71 7.77 10.43
C TYR A 12 0.29 7.22 10.23
N GLY A 13 0.13 5.91 10.42
CA GLY A 13 -1.16 5.24 10.31
C GLY A 13 -1.10 3.84 10.89
N GLY A 14 -2.15 3.04 10.72
CA GLY A 14 -2.13 1.61 11.05
C GLY A 14 -0.90 0.96 10.40
N SER A 15 -0.67 1.22 9.11
CA SER A 15 0.63 1.11 8.45
C SER A 15 1.12 2.50 8.05
N GLY A 16 2.43 2.70 7.97
CA GLY A 16 3.04 4.00 7.65
C GLY A 16 3.02 4.30 6.17
N GLY A 17 2.92 5.59 5.81
CA GLY A 17 3.08 6.06 4.43
C GLY A 17 4.53 6.07 3.98
N GLY A 18 4.77 5.94 2.68
CA GLY A 18 6.08 6.11 2.09
C GLY A 18 6.56 7.56 2.10
N ALA A 19 7.86 7.78 2.01
CA ALA A 19 8.48 9.09 1.95
C ALA A 19 8.55 9.64 0.53
N VAL A 20 8.67 10.96 0.40
CA VAL A 20 8.93 11.67 -0.86
C VAL A 20 10.13 12.61 -0.67
N GLY A 21 11.00 12.69 -1.66
CA GLY A 21 12.22 13.49 -1.58
C GLY A 21 13.22 12.90 -0.58
N ASN A 22 13.86 13.75 0.21
CA ASN A 22 14.77 13.33 1.27
C ASN A 22 14.08 13.28 2.65
N ALA A 23 12.77 13.11 2.67
CA ALA A 23 11.98 13.08 3.89
C ALA A 23 11.97 11.70 4.55
N SER A 24 11.57 11.65 5.81
CA SER A 24 11.43 10.41 6.56
C SER A 24 10.16 9.67 6.15
N ARG A 25 10.21 8.34 6.16
CA ARG A 25 9.03 7.48 6.02
C ARG A 25 8.07 7.63 7.21
N GLY A 26 6.80 7.31 6.99
CA GLY A 26 5.83 7.19 8.08
C GLY A 26 6.06 5.88 8.85
N ASN A 27 5.98 5.98 10.17
CA ASN A 27 5.99 4.80 11.03
C ASN A 27 4.56 4.25 11.17
N GLU A 28 4.48 2.98 11.47
CA GLU A 28 3.24 2.36 11.92
C GLU A 28 2.86 2.88 13.31
N LEU A 29 1.58 3.14 13.52
CA LEU A 29 1.01 3.39 14.85
C LEU A 29 0.47 2.10 15.47
N GLN A 30 0.30 1.07 14.67
CA GLN A 30 -0.21 -0.21 15.08
C GLN A 30 0.82 -1.29 14.75
N THR A 31 1.72 -1.53 15.68
CA THR A 31 2.69 -2.62 15.57
C THR A 31 2.00 -3.98 15.69
N SER A 32 2.61 -5.02 15.11
CA SER A 32 2.13 -6.39 15.30
C SER A 32 2.07 -6.74 16.78
N SER A 33 0.93 -7.21 17.24
CA SER A 33 0.71 -7.58 18.64
C SER A 33 -0.08 -8.88 18.73
N ALA A 34 -0.03 -9.51 19.90
CA ALA A 34 -0.87 -10.69 20.21
C ALA A 34 -2.37 -10.38 20.13
N SER A 35 -2.75 -9.11 20.27
CA SER A 35 -4.15 -8.65 20.14
C SER A 35 -4.60 -8.46 18.69
N GLY A 36 -3.76 -8.77 17.70
CA GLY A 36 -4.12 -8.74 16.28
C GLY A 36 -3.90 -7.39 15.58
N GLY A 37 -3.06 -6.52 16.15
CA GLY A 37 -2.57 -5.33 15.44
C GLY A 37 -1.56 -5.73 14.38
N PHE A 38 -1.73 -5.23 13.16
CA PHE A 38 -0.80 -5.45 12.05
C PHE A 38 -0.54 -4.14 11.34
N GLY A 39 0.67 -3.65 11.42
CA GLY A 39 1.10 -2.46 10.72
C GLY A 39 2.60 -2.50 10.47
N ASN A 40 3.05 -1.96 9.36
CA ASN A 40 4.46 -1.86 9.02
C ASN A 40 4.77 -0.47 8.48
N GLN A 41 6.03 -0.09 8.58
CA GLN A 41 6.55 1.19 8.10
C GLN A 41 6.42 1.31 6.58
N GLY A 42 6.28 2.54 6.11
CA GLY A 42 6.48 2.85 4.70
C GLY A 42 7.93 2.73 4.27
N GLY A 43 8.18 2.73 2.97
CA GLY A 43 9.51 2.77 2.38
C GLY A 43 10.17 4.14 2.50
N THR A 44 11.50 4.15 2.52
CA THR A 44 12.30 5.38 2.44
C THR A 44 12.35 5.89 1.00
N SER A 45 12.56 7.18 0.85
CA SER A 45 12.87 7.79 -0.44
C SER A 45 14.38 7.93 -0.62
N THR A 46 14.86 7.76 -1.85
CA THR A 46 16.23 8.05 -2.25
C THR A 46 16.20 8.92 -3.52
N ASP A 47 16.94 10.04 -3.53
CA ASP A 47 17.19 10.89 -4.71
C ASP A 47 15.98 11.20 -5.60
N SER A 48 14.84 11.55 -5.03
CA SER A 48 13.59 11.86 -5.73
C SER A 48 12.75 10.63 -6.16
N SER A 49 13.15 9.42 -5.76
CA SER A 49 12.33 8.23 -5.96
C SER A 49 11.54 7.93 -4.69
N PRO A 50 10.21 8.09 -4.69
CA PRO A 50 9.38 7.90 -3.51
C PRO A 50 9.34 6.45 -3.03
N GLY A 51 9.20 6.25 -1.71
CA GLY A 51 8.94 4.95 -1.10
C GLY A 51 7.45 4.58 -1.15
N GLY A 52 7.14 3.30 -1.12
CA GLY A 52 5.78 2.77 -1.05
C GLY A 52 5.23 2.78 0.38
N GLY A 53 3.93 2.69 0.52
CA GLY A 53 3.26 2.53 1.82
C GLY A 53 3.48 1.14 2.43
N GLY A 54 3.51 1.03 3.76
CA GLY A 54 3.53 -0.25 4.46
C GLY A 54 2.20 -0.99 4.29
N GLY A 55 2.24 -2.30 4.30
CA GLY A 55 1.07 -3.18 4.36
C GLY A 55 0.93 -3.83 5.74
N ALA A 56 -0.14 -4.58 5.97
CA ALA A 56 -0.33 -5.31 7.22
C ALA A 56 0.65 -6.49 7.39
N GLY A 57 1.21 -7.01 6.31
CA GLY A 57 2.13 -8.16 6.31
C GLY A 57 3.60 -7.79 6.11
N SER A 58 3.92 -6.67 5.47
CA SER A 58 5.31 -6.26 5.24
C SER A 58 5.49 -4.75 5.12
N VAL A 59 6.73 -4.31 5.29
CA VAL A 59 7.15 -2.92 5.07
C VAL A 59 6.99 -2.52 3.60
N GLY A 60 6.81 -1.23 3.36
CA GLY A 60 6.83 -0.67 2.00
C GLY A 60 8.23 -0.69 1.39
N GLY A 61 8.29 -0.85 0.07
CA GLY A 61 9.53 -0.82 -0.70
C GLY A 61 10.16 0.57 -0.71
N ASN A 62 11.48 0.61 -0.63
CA ASN A 62 12.21 1.86 -0.74
C ASN A 62 12.19 2.37 -2.19
N GLY A 63 12.16 3.68 -2.36
CA GLY A 63 12.42 4.28 -3.66
C GLY A 63 13.89 4.03 -4.06
N SER A 64 14.13 3.74 -5.34
CA SER A 64 15.47 3.59 -5.89
C SER A 64 15.54 4.20 -7.29
N ARG A 65 16.60 4.96 -7.55
CA ARG A 65 16.89 5.57 -8.84
C ARG A 65 17.64 4.64 -9.77
N ASP A 66 18.33 3.66 -9.19
CA ASP A 66 19.18 2.72 -9.96
C ASP A 66 18.26 1.65 -10.53
N ASN A 67 17.87 1.72 -11.74
CA ASN A 67 17.29 0.66 -12.60
C ASN A 67 16.84 -0.65 -11.89
N SER A 68 16.59 -0.55 -10.58
CA SER A 68 16.24 -1.67 -9.73
C SER A 68 14.74 -1.96 -9.89
N THR A 69 14.40 -3.22 -9.76
CA THR A 69 13.01 -3.70 -9.75
C THR A 69 12.23 -3.23 -8.53
N ILE A 70 12.88 -2.55 -7.58
CA ILE A 70 12.27 -2.06 -6.34
C ILE A 70 11.97 -0.57 -6.51
N LYS A 71 10.76 -0.25 -6.87
CA LYS A 71 10.33 1.10 -7.25
C LYS A 71 9.37 1.72 -6.24
N GLY A 72 9.62 1.55 -4.95
CA GLY A 72 8.68 2.02 -3.96
C GLY A 72 7.37 1.22 -3.98
N ASN A 73 7.44 -0.09 -4.14
CA ASN A 73 6.25 -0.94 -4.10
C ASN A 73 5.57 -0.87 -2.74
N GLY A 74 4.25 -1.01 -2.73
CA GLY A 74 3.50 -1.18 -1.49
C GLY A 74 3.88 -2.48 -0.78
N GLY A 75 3.91 -2.44 0.55
CA GLY A 75 4.06 -3.63 1.39
C GLY A 75 2.86 -4.56 1.23
N ASN A 76 3.08 -5.87 1.24
CA ASN A 76 1.99 -6.83 1.18
C ASN A 76 1.10 -6.75 2.42
N GLY A 77 -0.17 -7.03 2.23
CA GLY A 77 -1.14 -7.23 3.28
C GLY A 77 -0.90 -8.52 4.07
N LYS A 78 -1.74 -8.78 5.03
CA LYS A 78 -1.74 -10.01 5.82
C LYS A 78 -2.65 -11.04 5.17
N GLU A 79 -2.14 -12.25 5.07
CA GLU A 79 -2.88 -13.39 4.55
C GLU A 79 -3.76 -14.03 5.62
N TYR A 80 -5.00 -14.37 5.25
CA TYR A 80 -5.95 -15.08 6.08
C TYR A 80 -6.70 -16.16 5.28
N THR A 81 -7.05 -17.23 5.97
CA THR A 81 -7.80 -18.38 5.42
C THR A 81 -9.24 -18.48 5.95
N ILE A 82 -9.72 -17.43 6.61
CA ILE A 82 -11.03 -17.41 7.28
C ILE A 82 -12.21 -17.70 6.32
N THR A 83 -12.05 -17.33 5.03
CA THR A 83 -13.05 -17.56 3.97
C THR A 83 -12.95 -18.95 3.34
N GLY A 84 -11.99 -19.78 3.76
CA GLY A 84 -11.73 -21.10 3.16
C GLY A 84 -10.65 -21.11 2.09
N THR A 85 -10.23 -19.94 1.59
CA THR A 85 -9.11 -19.75 0.66
C THR A 85 -8.15 -18.71 1.21
N ASN A 86 -6.91 -18.72 0.72
CA ASN A 86 -5.91 -17.73 1.11
C ASN A 86 -6.24 -16.38 0.46
N VAL A 87 -6.53 -15.36 1.27
CA VAL A 87 -6.82 -14.00 0.82
C VAL A 87 -5.95 -13.02 1.60
N TYR A 88 -5.33 -12.09 0.87
CA TYR A 88 -4.56 -10.98 1.46
C TYR A 88 -5.46 -9.77 1.70
N TYR A 89 -5.25 -9.08 2.82
CA TYR A 89 -5.96 -7.85 3.20
C TYR A 89 -4.98 -6.77 3.65
N ALA A 90 -5.34 -5.53 3.45
CA ALA A 90 -4.60 -4.34 3.87
C ALA A 90 -3.18 -4.25 3.28
N GLY A 91 -3.06 -4.40 1.97
CA GLY A 91 -1.83 -4.09 1.22
C GLY A 91 -1.55 -2.59 1.16
N GLY A 92 -0.29 -2.20 1.17
CA GLY A 92 0.14 -0.80 1.02
C GLY A 92 0.03 -0.31 -0.42
N GLY A 93 -0.13 0.99 -0.61
CA GLY A 93 -0.10 1.60 -1.94
C GLY A 93 1.31 1.73 -2.49
N GLY A 94 1.48 1.59 -3.80
CA GLY A 94 2.72 1.85 -4.51
C GLY A 94 3.03 3.33 -4.62
N ALA A 95 4.30 3.70 -4.74
CA ALA A 95 4.74 5.07 -4.94
C ALA A 95 4.44 5.57 -6.36
N GLY A 96 4.01 6.80 -6.48
CA GLY A 96 3.94 7.48 -7.78
C GLY A 96 5.33 7.81 -8.32
N LYS A 97 5.42 8.09 -9.61
CA LYS A 97 6.68 8.48 -10.26
C LYS A 97 7.19 9.82 -9.71
N GLY A 98 8.44 9.84 -9.28
CA GLY A 98 9.07 11.03 -8.68
C GLY A 98 9.82 11.94 -9.68
N ASP A 99 10.12 11.47 -10.88
CA ASP A 99 10.95 12.19 -11.87
C ASP A 99 10.19 12.44 -13.18
N THR A 100 10.45 13.62 -13.80
CA THR A 100 9.90 14.02 -15.10
C THR A 100 10.66 13.47 -16.30
N SER A 101 11.83 12.87 -16.09
CA SER A 101 12.61 12.37 -17.22
C SER A 101 11.89 11.20 -17.89
N ASN A 102 11.61 11.37 -19.20
CA ASN A 102 10.97 10.34 -20.03
C ASN A 102 11.83 9.07 -20.23
N ASN A 103 13.01 9.03 -19.64
CA ASN A 103 13.96 7.91 -19.82
C ASN A 103 13.70 6.72 -18.90
N HIS A 104 12.88 6.88 -17.88
CA HIS A 104 12.57 5.84 -16.91
C HIS A 104 11.10 5.42 -17.06
N LYS A 105 10.84 4.59 -18.06
CA LYS A 105 9.53 3.95 -18.24
C LYS A 105 9.30 2.96 -17.10
N ASN A 106 8.11 2.98 -16.55
CA ASN A 106 7.67 2.11 -15.45
C ASN A 106 8.34 2.36 -14.09
N ASP A 107 8.63 3.61 -13.73
CA ASP A 107 9.25 3.98 -12.44
C ASP A 107 8.25 4.23 -11.31
N HIS A 108 7.04 3.71 -11.42
CA HIS A 108 6.04 3.72 -10.36
C HIS A 108 6.09 2.45 -9.51
N GLY A 109 5.71 2.53 -8.26
CA GLY A 109 5.56 1.38 -7.38
C GLY A 109 4.25 0.64 -7.65
N ILE A 110 4.28 -0.67 -7.57
CA ILE A 110 3.08 -1.52 -7.64
C ILE A 110 2.47 -1.61 -6.25
N GLY A 111 1.15 -1.61 -6.15
CA GLY A 111 0.44 -1.84 -4.89
C GLY A 111 0.71 -3.23 -4.32
N GLY A 112 0.77 -3.33 -2.99
CA GLY A 112 0.98 -4.60 -2.30
C GLY A 112 -0.23 -5.54 -2.42
N LEU A 113 0.01 -6.84 -2.31
CA LEU A 113 -1.05 -7.84 -2.24
C LEU A 113 -2.04 -7.49 -1.13
N GLY A 114 -3.33 -7.70 -1.37
CA GLY A 114 -4.38 -7.32 -0.41
C GLY A 114 -4.96 -5.95 -0.72
N GLY A 115 -4.96 -5.56 -1.99
CA GLY A 115 -5.72 -4.44 -2.52
C GLY A 115 -5.01 -3.08 -2.45
N GLY A 116 -3.69 -3.05 -2.41
CA GLY A 116 -2.95 -1.81 -2.58
C GLY A 116 -3.11 -1.25 -3.99
N GLY A 117 -3.36 0.07 -4.13
CA GLY A 117 -3.39 0.78 -5.41
C GLY A 117 -1.99 0.98 -5.98
N ASN A 118 -1.86 0.98 -7.30
CA ASN A 118 -0.59 1.26 -7.98
C ASN A 118 -0.25 2.75 -7.92
N GLY A 119 1.04 3.09 -7.99
CA GLY A 119 1.46 4.47 -8.15
C GLY A 119 1.24 4.98 -9.58
N TRP A 120 1.14 6.29 -9.72
CA TRP A 120 1.02 6.93 -11.04
C TRP A 120 2.31 6.77 -11.87
N ASP A 121 2.14 6.41 -13.15
CA ASP A 121 3.17 6.60 -14.17
C ASP A 121 2.62 7.51 -15.29
N ASN A 122 3.46 8.26 -15.95
CA ASN A 122 3.03 9.19 -17.01
C ASN A 122 2.98 8.56 -18.42
N ILE A 123 3.10 7.26 -18.54
CA ILE A 123 3.33 6.58 -19.84
C ILE A 123 2.23 5.58 -20.15
N THR A 124 1.76 4.87 -19.16
CA THR A 124 0.66 3.93 -19.29
C THR A 124 -0.63 4.67 -18.93
N TYR A 125 -1.70 4.47 -19.68
CA TYR A 125 -3.03 4.95 -19.31
C TYR A 125 -3.49 4.25 -18.02
N ILE A 126 -2.78 4.53 -16.91
CA ILE A 126 -3.24 4.13 -15.59
C ILE A 126 -4.49 4.96 -15.32
N THR A 127 -5.62 4.30 -15.26
CA THR A 127 -6.87 4.94 -14.91
C THR A 127 -6.84 5.30 -13.42
N SER A 128 -7.63 6.29 -13.03
CA SER A 128 -7.76 6.63 -11.59
C SER A 128 -8.20 5.42 -10.74
N TYR A 129 -8.75 4.38 -11.35
CA TYR A 129 -9.12 3.14 -10.68
C TYR A 129 -7.92 2.31 -10.24
N ASP A 130 -6.83 2.33 -11.01
CA ASP A 130 -5.61 1.57 -10.66
C ASP A 130 -4.83 2.20 -9.49
N LEU A 131 -5.04 3.50 -9.26
CA LEU A 131 -4.47 4.23 -8.12
C LEU A 131 -5.22 3.95 -6.81
N ASN A 132 -6.50 3.59 -6.89
CA ASN A 132 -7.30 3.37 -5.69
C ASN A 132 -7.00 2.00 -5.08
N GLY A 133 -7.05 1.95 -3.77
CA GLY A 133 -7.10 0.68 -3.04
C GLY A 133 -8.38 -0.09 -3.39
N THR A 134 -8.26 -1.41 -3.51
CA THR A 134 -9.37 -2.30 -3.82
C THR A 134 -10.46 -2.21 -2.74
N PRO A 135 -11.73 -2.01 -3.09
CA PRO A 135 -12.82 -2.04 -2.12
C PRO A 135 -12.86 -3.36 -1.34
N HIS A 136 -13.29 -3.31 -0.08
CA HIS A 136 -13.42 -4.46 0.83
C HIS A 136 -12.09 -5.19 1.14
N SER A 137 -10.95 -4.52 0.90
CA SER A 137 -9.64 -5.08 1.21
C SER A 137 -8.92 -4.34 2.34
N GLY A 138 -9.30 -3.07 2.58
CA GLY A 138 -8.55 -2.19 3.47
C GLY A 138 -7.20 -1.74 2.92
N GLY A 139 -6.97 -1.93 1.61
CA GLY A 139 -5.72 -1.55 0.96
C GLY A 139 -5.52 -0.04 0.87
N GLY A 140 -4.26 0.41 0.87
CA GLY A 140 -3.89 1.81 0.68
C GLY A 140 -4.04 2.25 -0.78
N GLY A 141 -4.29 3.53 -1.02
CA GLY A 141 -4.21 4.12 -2.35
C GLY A 141 -2.77 4.34 -2.79
N GLY A 142 -2.53 4.31 -4.09
CA GLY A 142 -1.24 4.59 -4.70
C GLY A 142 -0.90 6.08 -4.74
N GLY A 143 0.38 6.40 -4.86
CA GLY A 143 0.88 7.76 -4.98
C GLY A 143 0.52 8.39 -6.33
N GLY A 144 0.20 9.68 -6.30
CA GLY A 144 0.00 10.48 -7.50
C GLY A 144 1.31 11.06 -8.07
N SER A 145 1.20 12.04 -8.95
CA SER A 145 2.33 12.77 -9.51
C SER A 145 2.24 14.25 -9.18
N GLN A 146 3.35 14.87 -8.87
CA GLN A 146 3.45 16.33 -8.66
C GLN A 146 3.90 17.10 -9.90
N ASN A 147 4.25 16.40 -10.95
CA ASN A 147 4.78 17.02 -12.17
C ASN A 147 3.65 17.51 -13.09
N THR A 148 3.89 17.59 -14.38
CA THR A 148 3.06 18.24 -15.38
C THR A 148 1.56 17.96 -15.31
N ASP A 149 1.16 16.84 -14.72
CA ASP A 149 -0.23 16.38 -14.75
C ASP A 149 -1.01 16.59 -13.45
N ASN A 150 -0.33 17.01 -12.35
CA ASN A 150 -0.97 17.23 -11.03
C ASN A 150 -1.98 16.13 -10.64
N VAL A 151 -1.61 14.87 -10.81
CA VAL A 151 -2.49 13.76 -10.49
C VAL A 151 -2.46 13.48 -8.99
N ASN A 152 -3.61 13.56 -8.37
CA ASN A 152 -3.77 13.19 -6.96
C ASN A 152 -3.51 11.69 -6.75
N GLY A 153 -3.01 11.33 -5.59
CA GLY A 153 -2.94 9.92 -5.18
C GLY A 153 -4.32 9.29 -5.09
N GLY A 154 -4.36 7.97 -5.21
CA GLY A 154 -5.59 7.20 -5.09
C GLY A 154 -6.18 7.20 -3.67
N ALA A 155 -7.47 6.96 -3.58
CA ALA A 155 -8.15 6.73 -2.30
C ALA A 155 -7.81 5.34 -1.75
N GLY A 156 -7.82 5.18 -0.42
CA GLY A 156 -7.75 3.86 0.19
C GLY A 156 -9.02 3.04 -0.06
N GLY A 157 -8.88 1.73 -0.15
CA GLY A 157 -10.01 0.81 -0.25
C GLY A 157 -10.78 0.72 1.08
N SER A 158 -12.08 0.46 1.00
CA SER A 158 -12.87 0.17 2.20
C SER A 158 -12.38 -1.11 2.88
N GLY A 159 -12.53 -1.18 4.20
CA GLY A 159 -12.26 -2.41 4.97
C GLY A 159 -13.40 -3.42 4.86
N VAL A 160 -13.19 -4.58 5.45
CA VAL A 160 -14.17 -5.67 5.57
C VAL A 160 -14.14 -6.24 6.98
N VAL A 161 -15.28 -6.68 7.47
CA VAL A 161 -15.39 -7.47 8.70
C VAL A 161 -15.88 -8.86 8.31
N ILE A 162 -15.12 -9.90 8.68
CA ILE A 162 -15.45 -11.29 8.37
C ILE A 162 -15.60 -12.04 9.68
N ILE A 163 -16.76 -12.67 9.88
CA ILE A 163 -17.08 -13.47 11.07
C ILE A 163 -17.30 -14.91 10.62
N ARG A 164 -16.55 -15.84 11.23
CA ARG A 164 -16.74 -17.27 11.04
C ARG A 164 -17.12 -17.92 12.37
N TYR A 165 -18.14 -18.70 12.37
CA TYR A 165 -18.60 -19.44 13.56
C TYR A 165 -18.90 -20.89 13.19
N LEU A 166 -18.82 -21.75 14.17
CA LEU A 166 -19.26 -23.15 14.02
C LEU A 166 -20.78 -23.21 14.14
N ALA A 167 -21.44 -23.66 13.09
CA ALA A 167 -22.86 -24.02 13.21
C ALA A 167 -22.98 -25.33 14.00
N LYS A 168 -23.70 -25.31 15.12
CA LYS A 168 -24.06 -26.52 15.83
C LYS A 168 -25.16 -27.24 15.04
N THR A 169 -24.84 -28.42 14.51
CA THR A 169 -25.88 -29.31 13.97
C THR A 169 -26.76 -29.76 15.11
N LEU A 170 -28.02 -29.35 15.14
CA LEU A 170 -29.02 -29.91 16.02
C LEU A 170 -29.34 -31.31 15.48
N THR A 171 -28.77 -32.35 16.08
CA THR A 171 -29.31 -33.71 15.92
C THR A 171 -30.60 -33.74 16.70
N GLN A 172 -31.72 -33.81 15.98
CA GLN A 172 -33.00 -34.09 16.58
C GLN A 172 -32.99 -35.59 16.96
N ASP A 173 -32.87 -35.89 18.25
CA ASP A 173 -33.16 -37.23 18.75
C ASP A 173 -34.66 -37.44 18.51
N ILE A 174 -34.95 -38.23 17.50
CA ILE A 174 -36.32 -38.76 17.29
C ILE A 174 -36.40 -39.99 18.19
N ASP A 175 -36.84 -39.77 19.42
CA ASP A 175 -37.28 -40.87 20.28
C ASP A 175 -38.47 -41.56 19.59
N THR A 176 -38.24 -42.76 19.10
CA THR A 176 -39.28 -43.71 18.62
C THR A 176 -39.72 -44.59 19.75
#